data_2b0828f19c6593f893221fe0830a5416
#
_entry.id   2b0828f19c6593f893221fe0830a5416
#
_cell.length_a   1.000
_cell.length_b   1.000
_cell.length_c   1.000
_cell.angle_alpha   90.00
_cell.angle_beta   90.00
_cell.angle_gamma   90.00
#
_symmetry.space_group_name_H-M   'P 1'
#
loop_
_entity.id
_entity.type
_entity.pdbx_description
1 polymer ?
#
loop_
_entity_poly.entity_id
_entity_poly.type
_entity_poly.pdbx_seq_one_letter_code
_entity_poly.pdbx_strand_id
1 'polypeptide(L)'
;YTANTMASAIEALGMSLPYSSSTPAEDPGKLQECLDAGKAIRTLLEKDLKPRDIMTAKAFENAMVVVMALGGSTNAVLHLIAMARSVDVDLTLDDFQQVADRVPVLADLKPSGKYVEEDLHHVGGTPAVMKYLLKKNLLHGDCV
;
A
#
# COMPACT_ATOMS: atom_id res chain seq x y z
N TYR A 1 -14.18 2.65 -1.10
CA TYR A 1 -13.75 1.27 -0.91
C TYR A 1 -12.53 0.95 -1.77
N THR A 2 -12.67 0.79 -3.10
CA THR A 2 -11.52 0.51 -3.99
C THR A 2 -10.45 1.60 -3.92
N ALA A 3 -10.84 2.87 -3.85
CA ALA A 3 -9.90 4.00 -3.76
C ALA A 3 -9.00 3.88 -2.52
N ASN A 4 -9.56 3.59 -1.35
CA ASN A 4 -8.80 3.42 -0.12
C ASN A 4 -7.92 2.17 -0.17
N THR A 5 -8.43 1.05 -0.70
CA THR A 5 -7.63 -0.16 -0.92
C THR A 5 -6.42 0.12 -1.78
N MET A 6 -6.60 0.84 -2.89
CA MET A 6 -5.49 1.20 -3.76
C MET A 6 -4.53 2.22 -3.12
N ALA A 7 -5.03 3.17 -2.34
CA ALA A 7 -4.18 4.10 -1.60
C ALA A 7 -3.26 3.35 -0.64
N SER A 8 -3.79 2.39 0.14
CA SER A 8 -3.00 1.56 1.06
C SER A 8 -2.01 0.66 0.32
N ALA A 9 -2.42 0.08 -0.82
CA ALA A 9 -1.54 -0.71 -1.68
C ALA A 9 -0.38 0.12 -2.24
N ILE A 10 -0.66 1.35 -2.71
CA ILE A 10 0.35 2.27 -3.26
C ILE A 10 1.33 2.72 -2.17
N GLU A 11 0.86 2.93 -0.94
CA GLU A 11 1.71 3.25 0.20
C GLU A 11 2.64 2.07 0.53
N ALA A 12 2.10 0.85 0.58
CA ALA A 12 2.89 -0.36 0.81
C ALA A 12 3.87 -0.67 -0.34
N LEU A 13 3.53 -0.26 -1.57
CA LEU A 13 4.40 -0.36 -2.75
C LEU A 13 5.58 0.64 -2.71
N GLY A 14 5.54 1.65 -1.84
CA GLY A 14 6.54 2.71 -1.75
C GLY A 14 6.31 3.89 -2.70
N MET A 15 5.12 4.00 -3.31
CA MET A 15 4.79 5.02 -4.31
C MET A 15 3.96 6.19 -3.73
N SER A 16 3.75 6.24 -2.43
CA SER A 16 3.20 7.40 -1.74
C SER A 16 3.86 7.62 -0.38
N LEU A 17 3.62 8.79 0.22
CA LEU A 17 4.17 9.11 1.53
C LEU A 17 3.51 8.28 2.64
N PRO A 18 4.25 7.95 3.71
CA PRO A 18 3.67 7.28 4.88
C PRO A 18 2.47 8.05 5.44
N TYR A 19 1.44 7.31 5.85
CA TYR A 19 0.14 7.79 6.36
C TYR A 19 -0.78 8.39 5.30
N SER A 20 -0.31 8.68 4.09
CA SER A 20 -1.11 9.35 3.04
C SER A 20 -2.38 8.58 2.68
N SER A 21 -2.36 7.25 2.75
CA SER A 21 -3.51 6.40 2.43
C SER A 21 -4.65 6.49 3.45
N SER A 22 -4.32 6.76 4.72
CA SER A 22 -5.29 6.72 5.82
C SER A 22 -5.68 8.10 6.33
N THR A 23 -4.89 9.16 6.09
CA THR A 23 -5.25 10.53 6.50
C THR A 23 -6.53 10.99 5.79
N PRO A 24 -7.60 11.38 6.54
CA PRO A 24 -8.83 11.88 5.94
C PRO A 24 -8.61 13.08 5.02
N ALA A 25 -9.42 13.19 3.97
CA ALA A 25 -9.26 14.26 2.97
C ALA A 25 -9.49 15.67 3.56
N GLU A 26 -10.32 15.79 4.57
CA GLU A 26 -10.64 17.04 5.30
C GLU A 26 -9.70 17.32 6.47
N ASP A 27 -8.78 16.42 6.80
CA ASP A 27 -7.79 16.65 7.85
C ASP A 27 -6.84 17.78 7.45
N PRO A 28 -6.59 18.78 8.34
CA PRO A 28 -5.64 19.86 8.05
C PRO A 28 -4.23 19.37 7.66
N GLY A 29 -3.82 18.20 8.15
CA GLY A 29 -2.54 17.55 7.80
C GLY A 29 -2.46 17.17 6.32
N LYS A 30 -3.59 16.98 5.62
CA LYS A 30 -3.61 16.62 4.20
C LYS A 30 -2.96 17.68 3.31
N LEU A 31 -3.13 18.96 3.65
CA LEU A 31 -2.45 20.04 2.92
C LEU A 31 -0.92 19.96 3.10
N GLN A 32 -0.46 19.64 4.32
CA GLN A 32 0.97 19.47 4.56
C GLN A 32 1.53 18.25 3.79
N GLU A 33 0.78 17.16 3.71
CA GLU A 33 1.18 15.99 2.89
C GLU A 33 1.38 16.38 1.41
N CYS A 34 0.51 17.22 0.85
CA CYS A 34 0.66 17.70 -0.53
C CYS A 34 1.98 18.48 -0.72
N LEU A 35 2.35 19.32 0.23
CA LEU A 35 3.62 20.04 0.21
C LEU A 35 4.83 19.11 0.34
N ASP A 36 4.72 18.11 1.20
CA ASP A 36 5.77 17.12 1.42
C ASP A 36 5.93 16.17 0.23
N ALA A 37 4.83 15.85 -0.49
CA ALA A 37 4.89 15.13 -1.75
C ALA A 37 5.72 15.88 -2.81
N GLY A 38 5.58 17.20 -2.88
CA GLY A 38 6.43 18.03 -3.75
C GLY A 38 7.92 17.95 -3.39
N LYS A 39 8.25 17.95 -2.10
CA LYS A 39 9.63 17.74 -1.63
C LYS A 39 10.15 16.34 -1.95
N ALA A 40 9.29 15.32 -1.78
CA ALA A 40 9.66 13.94 -2.10
C ALA A 40 10.00 13.77 -3.58
N ILE A 41 9.20 14.34 -4.49
CA ILE A 41 9.49 14.32 -5.94
C ILE A 41 10.86 14.94 -6.23
N ARG A 42 11.18 16.06 -5.59
CA ARG A 42 12.51 16.68 -5.74
C ARG A 42 13.63 15.71 -5.30
N THR A 43 13.46 15.04 -4.17
CA THR A 43 14.42 14.04 -3.67
C THR A 43 14.59 12.87 -4.64
N LEU A 44 13.50 12.38 -5.24
CA LEU A 44 13.56 11.31 -6.25
C LEU A 44 14.37 11.74 -7.48
N LEU A 45 14.16 12.98 -7.96
CA LEU A 45 14.92 13.54 -9.09
C LEU A 45 16.40 13.72 -8.75
N GLU A 46 16.73 14.25 -7.58
CA GLU A 46 18.11 14.45 -7.13
C GLU A 46 18.87 13.12 -6.96
N LYS A 47 18.19 12.06 -6.58
CA LYS A 47 18.76 10.71 -6.42
C LYS A 47 18.66 9.85 -7.68
N ASP A 48 18.08 10.36 -8.76
CA ASP A 48 17.74 9.61 -9.99
C ASP A 48 16.97 8.32 -9.70
N LEU A 49 16.10 8.34 -8.68
CA LEU A 49 15.29 7.20 -8.28
C LEU A 49 14.00 7.15 -9.12
N LYS A 50 13.86 6.13 -9.94
CA LYS A 50 12.76 5.97 -10.89
C LYS A 50 11.67 5.05 -10.32
N PRO A 51 10.43 5.12 -10.84
CA PRO A 51 9.36 4.19 -10.43
C PRO A 51 9.77 2.72 -10.55
N ARG A 52 10.56 2.34 -11.55
CA ARG A 52 11.07 0.96 -11.72
C ARG A 52 12.02 0.51 -10.62
N ASP A 53 12.70 1.44 -9.96
CA ASP A 53 13.61 1.13 -8.85
C ASP A 53 12.83 0.85 -7.56
N ILE A 54 11.63 1.43 -7.43
CA ILE A 54 10.73 1.27 -6.28
C ILE A 54 9.79 0.08 -6.48
N MET A 55 9.17 -0.02 -7.68
CA MET A 55 8.13 -1.00 -8.00
C MET A 55 8.74 -2.37 -8.35
N THR A 56 9.41 -2.97 -7.40
CA THR A 56 10.04 -4.30 -7.53
C THR A 56 9.04 -5.42 -7.23
N ALA A 57 9.37 -6.66 -7.58
CA ALA A 57 8.54 -7.83 -7.24
C ALA A 57 8.24 -7.92 -5.73
N LYS A 58 9.23 -7.64 -4.86
CA LYS A 58 9.05 -7.60 -3.40
C LYS A 58 8.10 -6.48 -2.97
N ALA A 59 8.18 -5.31 -3.59
CA ALA A 59 7.28 -4.20 -3.31
C ALA A 59 5.82 -4.54 -3.70
N PHE A 60 5.61 -5.22 -4.83
CA PHE A 60 4.29 -5.74 -5.20
C PHE A 60 3.79 -6.80 -4.22
N GLU A 61 4.66 -7.70 -3.75
CA GLU A 61 4.28 -8.66 -2.73
C GLU A 61 3.86 -7.96 -1.43
N ASN A 62 4.58 -6.94 -0.99
CA ASN A 62 4.18 -6.11 0.16
C ASN A 62 2.80 -5.46 -0.05
N ALA A 63 2.54 -4.91 -1.23
CA ALA A 63 1.23 -4.34 -1.55
C ALA A 63 0.11 -5.38 -1.48
N MET A 64 0.32 -6.58 -2.05
CA MET A 64 -0.64 -7.68 -1.95
C MET A 64 -0.91 -8.10 -0.51
N VAL A 65 0.13 -8.24 0.31
CA VAL A 65 0.03 -8.59 1.73
C VAL A 65 -0.83 -7.55 2.48
N VAL A 66 -0.59 -6.26 2.25
CA VAL A 66 -1.39 -5.19 2.89
C VAL A 66 -2.85 -5.23 2.42
N VAL A 67 -3.10 -5.43 1.12
CA VAL A 67 -4.48 -5.58 0.59
C VAL A 67 -5.22 -6.74 1.27
N MET A 68 -4.56 -7.90 1.41
CA MET A 68 -5.16 -9.07 2.07
C MET A 68 -5.40 -8.83 3.56
N ALA A 69 -4.42 -8.24 4.25
CA ALA A 69 -4.53 -7.95 5.68
C ALA A 69 -5.64 -6.95 6.02
N LEU A 70 -5.90 -6.00 5.12
CA LEU A 70 -6.96 -4.99 5.29
C LEU A 70 -8.35 -5.48 4.81
N GLY A 71 -8.42 -6.64 4.18
CA GLY A 71 -9.70 -7.12 3.59
C GLY A 71 -10.17 -6.23 2.44
N GLY A 72 -9.24 -5.80 1.60
CA GLY A 72 -9.48 -4.81 0.55
C GLY A 72 -10.33 -5.30 -0.63
N SER A 73 -10.64 -4.38 -1.52
CA SER A 73 -11.44 -4.62 -2.72
C SER A 73 -10.71 -5.51 -3.73
N THR A 74 -11.41 -6.46 -4.34
CA THR A 74 -10.89 -7.32 -5.42
C THR A 74 -10.45 -6.54 -6.66
N ASN A 75 -10.92 -5.31 -6.85
CA ASN A 75 -10.44 -4.43 -7.92
C ASN A 75 -8.94 -4.14 -7.83
N ALA A 76 -8.35 -4.21 -6.64
CA ALA A 76 -6.91 -4.05 -6.46
C ALA A 76 -6.09 -5.08 -7.24
N VAL A 77 -6.61 -6.28 -7.44
CA VAL A 77 -5.98 -7.35 -8.22
C VAL A 77 -5.74 -6.90 -9.66
N LEU A 78 -6.78 -6.34 -10.30
CA LEU A 78 -6.69 -5.83 -11.67
C LEU A 78 -5.66 -4.70 -11.79
N HIS A 79 -5.70 -3.77 -10.84
CA HIS A 79 -4.82 -2.60 -10.85
C HIS A 79 -3.36 -2.97 -10.60
N LEU A 80 -3.08 -3.81 -9.61
CA LEU A 80 -1.72 -4.22 -9.29
C LEU A 80 -1.09 -5.03 -10.44
N ILE A 81 -1.84 -5.92 -11.10
CA ILE A 81 -1.36 -6.64 -12.29
C ILE A 81 -1.04 -5.66 -13.42
N ALA A 82 -1.91 -4.66 -13.67
CA ALA A 82 -1.66 -3.66 -14.70
C ALA A 82 -0.43 -2.81 -14.39
N MET A 83 -0.25 -2.41 -13.13
CA MET A 83 0.93 -1.66 -12.67
C MET A 83 2.21 -2.50 -12.80
N ALA A 84 2.18 -3.77 -12.39
CA ALA A 84 3.32 -4.67 -12.48
C ALA A 84 3.79 -4.83 -13.94
N ARG A 85 2.86 -5.04 -14.86
CA ARG A 85 3.16 -5.10 -16.31
C ARG A 85 3.81 -3.83 -16.85
N SER A 86 3.44 -2.65 -16.33
CA SER A 86 4.01 -1.38 -16.79
C SER A 86 5.48 -1.19 -16.42
N VAL A 87 5.98 -1.98 -15.48
CA VAL A 87 7.38 -1.98 -15.02
C VAL A 87 8.09 -3.32 -15.27
N ASP A 88 7.51 -4.16 -16.13
CA ASP A 88 8.04 -5.47 -16.55
C ASP A 88 8.20 -6.48 -15.38
N VAL A 89 7.36 -6.35 -14.33
CA VAL A 89 7.22 -7.35 -13.26
C VAL A 89 6.11 -8.32 -13.64
N ASP A 90 6.42 -9.61 -13.65
CA ASP A 90 5.44 -10.67 -13.87
C ASP A 90 4.67 -10.90 -12.57
N LEU A 91 3.38 -10.58 -12.60
CA LEU A 91 2.45 -10.74 -11.48
C LEU A 91 1.18 -11.41 -12.00
N THR A 92 0.82 -12.54 -11.39
CA THR A 92 -0.28 -13.40 -11.82
C THR A 92 -1.36 -13.50 -10.75
N LEU A 93 -2.52 -14.09 -11.10
CA LEU A 93 -3.58 -14.37 -10.12
C LEU A 93 -3.14 -15.40 -9.08
N ASP A 94 -2.27 -16.35 -9.48
CA ASP A 94 -1.76 -17.38 -8.56
C ASP A 94 -0.89 -16.77 -7.45
N ASP A 95 -0.16 -15.69 -7.73
CA ASP A 95 0.60 -14.96 -6.71
C ASP A 95 -0.31 -14.35 -5.65
N PHE A 96 -1.46 -13.80 -6.07
CA PHE A 96 -2.48 -13.31 -5.13
C PHE A 96 -3.04 -14.43 -4.26
N GLN A 97 -3.29 -15.61 -4.84
CA GLN A 97 -3.78 -16.75 -4.08
C GLN A 97 -2.74 -17.22 -3.05
N GLN A 98 -1.48 -17.34 -3.44
CA GLN A 98 -0.39 -17.70 -2.52
C GLN A 98 -0.25 -16.73 -1.35
N VAL A 99 -0.39 -15.43 -1.61
CA VAL A 99 -0.38 -14.42 -0.54
C VAL A 99 -1.61 -14.55 0.34
N ALA A 100 -2.81 -14.73 -0.23
CA ALA A 100 -4.06 -14.90 0.52
C ALA A 100 -4.03 -16.11 1.46
N ASP A 101 -3.39 -17.20 1.04
CA ASP A 101 -3.31 -18.43 1.83
C ASP A 101 -2.46 -18.29 3.11
N ARG A 102 -1.53 -17.33 3.15
CA ARG A 102 -0.61 -17.11 4.28
C ARG A 102 -0.88 -15.87 5.11
N VAL A 103 -1.66 -14.92 4.59
CA VAL A 103 -1.90 -13.63 5.26
C VAL A 103 -3.29 -13.60 5.87
N PRO A 104 -3.40 -13.49 7.20
CA PRO A 104 -4.71 -13.35 7.84
C PRO A 104 -5.30 -11.97 7.59
N VAL A 105 -6.63 -11.89 7.50
CA VAL A 105 -7.35 -10.62 7.55
C VAL A 105 -7.22 -10.05 8.97
N LEU A 106 -6.65 -8.86 9.09
CA LEU A 106 -6.39 -8.20 10.37
C LEU A 106 -7.40 -7.10 10.68
N ALA A 107 -7.89 -6.42 9.63
CA ALA A 107 -8.77 -5.27 9.78
C ALA A 107 -10.16 -5.59 9.22
N ASP A 108 -11.19 -5.24 9.99
CA ASP A 108 -12.60 -5.39 9.60
C ASP A 108 -13.08 -4.15 8.83
N LEU A 109 -12.37 -3.82 7.74
CA LEU A 109 -12.61 -2.63 6.93
C LEU A 109 -13.59 -2.88 5.80
N LYS A 110 -14.32 -1.85 5.41
CA LYS A 110 -15.13 -1.88 4.17
C LYS A 110 -14.24 -2.08 2.93
N PRO A 111 -14.70 -2.80 1.91
CA PRO A 111 -16.11 -3.15 1.59
C PRO A 111 -16.68 -4.36 2.35
N SER A 112 -15.89 -5.26 2.87
CA SER A 112 -16.36 -6.52 3.50
C SER A 112 -16.61 -6.39 5.00
N GLY A 113 -15.96 -5.44 5.68
CA GLY A 113 -16.08 -5.19 7.10
C GLY A 113 -16.97 -3.99 7.45
N LYS A 114 -16.96 -3.60 8.71
CA LYS A 114 -17.82 -2.52 9.26
C LYS A 114 -17.13 -1.17 9.42
N TYR A 115 -15.81 -1.16 9.60
CA TYR A 115 -15.05 0.06 9.84
C TYR A 115 -14.64 0.74 8.54
N VAL A 116 -14.23 2.02 8.63
CA VAL A 116 -13.70 2.79 7.49
C VAL A 116 -12.21 3.11 7.69
N GLU A 117 -11.57 3.62 6.65
CA GLU A 117 -10.12 3.92 6.66
C GLU A 117 -9.75 4.97 7.71
N GLU A 118 -10.66 5.89 8.03
CA GLU A 118 -10.49 6.87 9.10
C GLU A 118 -10.33 6.21 10.47
N ASP A 119 -11.08 5.12 10.74
CA ASP A 119 -10.91 4.35 11.98
C ASP A 119 -9.50 3.74 12.05
N LEU A 120 -8.97 3.29 10.90
CA LEU A 120 -7.60 2.79 10.81
C LEU A 120 -6.59 3.91 11.06
N HIS A 121 -6.82 5.11 10.53
CA HIS A 121 -5.98 6.29 10.76
C HIS A 121 -5.80 6.56 12.27
N HIS A 122 -6.87 6.53 13.04
CA HIS A 122 -6.85 6.79 14.48
C HIS A 122 -6.03 5.77 15.30
N VAL A 123 -5.80 4.59 14.78
CA VAL A 123 -4.97 3.54 15.43
C VAL A 123 -3.56 3.41 14.83
N GLY A 124 -3.17 4.37 13.98
CA GLY A 124 -1.82 4.47 13.43
C GLY A 124 -1.70 4.20 11.91
N GLY A 125 -2.82 4.05 11.22
CA GLY A 125 -2.90 3.98 9.76
C GLY A 125 -2.23 2.74 9.15
N THR A 126 -2.09 2.77 7.85
CA THR A 126 -1.39 1.73 7.08
C THR A 126 0.04 1.46 7.60
N PRO A 127 0.85 2.45 8.01
CA PRO A 127 2.17 2.19 8.59
C PRO A 127 2.15 1.32 9.85
N ALA A 128 1.13 1.45 10.72
CA ALA A 128 1.01 0.59 11.91
C ALA A 128 0.74 -0.86 11.53
N VAL A 129 -0.12 -1.09 10.54
CA VAL A 129 -0.38 -2.43 9.97
C VAL A 129 0.89 -3.00 9.37
N MET A 130 1.61 -2.24 8.53
CA MET A 130 2.86 -2.67 7.93
C MET A 130 3.92 -3.02 8.98
N LYS A 131 4.05 -2.21 10.03
CA LYS A 131 4.96 -2.50 11.16
C LYS A 131 4.61 -3.81 11.86
N TYR A 132 3.32 -4.10 12.06
CA TYR A 132 2.88 -5.36 12.63
C TYR A 132 3.20 -6.53 11.71
N LEU A 133 2.88 -6.44 10.41
CA LEU A 133 3.14 -7.47 9.41
C LEU A 133 4.64 -7.74 9.27
N LEU A 134 5.47 -6.71 9.29
CA LEU A 134 6.92 -6.83 9.24
C LEU A 134 7.47 -7.61 10.46
N LYS A 135 6.95 -7.34 11.66
CA LYS A 135 7.30 -8.10 12.88
C LYS A 135 6.90 -9.57 12.80
N LYS A 136 5.93 -9.90 11.96
CA LYS A 136 5.46 -11.28 11.72
C LYS A 136 6.17 -11.94 10.54
N ASN A 137 7.17 -11.30 9.97
CA ASN A 137 7.91 -11.76 8.77
C ASN A 137 6.98 -11.99 7.56
N LEU A 138 5.93 -11.18 7.43
CA LEU A 138 4.99 -11.22 6.30
C LEU A 138 5.29 -10.16 5.25
N LEU A 139 6.17 -9.20 5.53
CA LEU A 139 6.61 -8.17 4.61
C LEU A 139 8.13 -8.22 4.40
N HIS A 140 8.55 -7.77 3.23
CA HIS A 140 9.95 -7.50 2.92
C HIS A 140 10.35 -6.12 3.48
N GLY A 141 11.39 -6.07 4.31
CA GLY A 141 11.88 -4.83 4.91
C GLY A 141 13.05 -4.20 4.15
N ASP A 142 13.46 -4.80 3.03
CA ASP A 142 14.59 -4.39 2.18
C ASP A 142 14.12 -3.75 0.84
N CYS A 143 12.92 -3.20 0.83
CA CYS A 143 12.38 -2.39 -0.26
C CYS A 143 12.72 -0.90 -0.07
N VAL A 144 12.73 -0.14 -1.17
CA VAL A 144 12.94 1.33 -1.16
C VAL A 144 11.74 2.04 -0.57
#